data_9f194200ef2ad3b426829ee75570b527
#
_entry.id   9f194200ef2ad3b426829ee75570b527
#
_cell.length_a   1.000
_cell.length_b   1.000
_cell.length_c   1.000
_cell.angle_alpha   90.00
_cell.angle_beta   90.00
_cell.angle_gamma   90.00
#
_symmetry.space_group_name_H-M   'P 1'
#
loop_
_entity.id
_entity.type
_entity.pdbx_description
1 polymer ?
#
loop_
_entity_poly.entity_id
_entity_poly.type
_entity_poly.pdbx_seq_one_letter_code
_entity_poly.pdbx_strand_id
1 'polypeptide(L)'
;MFKHNNQIIPLDTPFTINGTSYPANWLRLTSTAEKEAIGITEVADEVTHYDDRFYWGVDNPKQLNDETVTPESGEPYLQKGLKSQWTATVKDTANKLLSTTDWMIIRKAERNVDVPTETTTYRQAVIAECSRLVMAIGASEDVPALIAVVTTQEWPRNGI
;
A
#
# COMPACT_ATOMS: atom_id res chain seq x y z
N MET A 1 21.96 9.94 -10.42
CA MET A 1 23.21 9.13 -10.36
C MET A 1 24.00 9.25 -11.65
N PHE A 2 25.35 9.01 -11.60
CA PHE A 2 26.21 9.05 -12.81
C PHE A 2 26.65 7.63 -13.17
N LYS A 3 26.66 7.34 -14.50
CA LYS A 3 27.06 6.02 -15.03
C LYS A 3 28.07 6.19 -16.14
N HIS A 4 29.07 5.30 -16.21
CA HIS A 4 29.97 5.11 -17.32
C HIS A 4 30.01 3.62 -17.69
N ASN A 5 29.78 3.27 -18.95
CA ASN A 5 29.70 1.87 -19.41
C ASN A 5 28.79 0.99 -18.50
N ASN A 6 27.62 1.49 -18.12
CA ASN A 6 26.64 0.86 -17.25
C ASN A 6 27.08 0.65 -15.77
N GLN A 7 28.27 1.13 -15.39
CA GLN A 7 28.73 1.12 -13.99
C GLN A 7 28.43 2.46 -13.32
N ILE A 8 27.95 2.40 -12.08
CA ILE A 8 27.67 3.58 -11.26
C ILE A 8 28.98 4.20 -10.81
N ILE A 9 29.13 5.53 -11.02
CA ILE A 9 30.20 6.31 -10.44
C ILE A 9 29.62 7.05 -9.24
N PRO A 10 30.08 6.74 -8.00
CA PRO A 10 29.60 7.42 -6.81
C PRO A 10 30.01 8.89 -6.81
N LEU A 11 29.13 9.76 -6.29
CA LEU A 11 29.47 11.14 -5.99
C LEU A 11 30.57 11.21 -4.93
N ASP A 12 31.36 12.28 -4.98
CA ASP A 12 32.40 12.58 -3.99
C ASP A 12 33.46 11.47 -3.82
N THR A 13 33.66 10.67 -4.86
CA THR A 13 34.67 9.61 -4.92
C THR A 13 35.56 9.84 -6.13
N PRO A 14 36.90 9.79 -6.01
CA PRO A 14 37.79 9.87 -7.16
C PRO A 14 37.61 8.65 -8.05
N PHE A 15 37.69 8.85 -9.35
CA PHE A 15 37.52 7.77 -10.33
C PHE A 15 38.50 7.90 -11.49
N THR A 16 38.69 6.84 -12.27
CA THR A 16 39.58 6.82 -13.42
C THR A 16 38.83 6.32 -14.65
N ILE A 17 38.88 7.07 -15.73
CA ILE A 17 38.32 6.71 -17.06
C ILE A 17 39.41 6.87 -18.11
N ASN A 18 39.60 5.86 -18.97
CA ASN A 18 40.57 5.85 -20.05
C ASN A 18 42.00 6.25 -19.61
N GLY A 19 42.41 5.83 -18.42
CA GLY A 19 43.73 6.14 -17.86
C GLY A 19 43.89 7.54 -17.26
N THR A 20 42.85 8.38 -17.31
CA THR A 20 42.82 9.71 -16.69
C THR A 20 42.12 9.66 -15.34
N SER A 21 42.78 10.14 -14.28
CA SER A 21 42.19 10.21 -12.90
C SER A 21 41.48 11.54 -12.71
N TYR A 22 40.29 11.47 -12.16
CA TYR A 22 39.44 12.60 -11.85
C TYR A 22 39.25 12.73 -10.32
N PRO A 23 39.32 13.96 -9.76
CA PRO A 23 39.15 14.15 -8.31
C PRO A 23 37.69 13.93 -7.88
N ALA A 24 37.49 13.70 -6.57
CA ALA A 24 36.21 13.37 -5.98
C ALA A 24 35.09 14.39 -6.31
N ASN A 25 35.40 15.67 -6.36
CA ASN A 25 34.45 16.74 -6.62
C ASN A 25 34.17 17.00 -8.12
N TRP A 26 34.85 16.30 -9.05
CA TRP A 26 34.77 16.56 -10.47
C TRP A 26 33.33 16.47 -11.01
N LEU A 27 32.59 15.44 -10.61
CA LEU A 27 31.20 15.25 -11.04
C LEU A 27 30.24 16.39 -10.62
N ARG A 28 30.56 17.11 -9.54
CA ARG A 28 29.75 18.24 -9.08
C ARG A 28 30.09 19.55 -9.80
N LEU A 29 31.33 19.73 -10.17
CA LEU A 29 31.83 21.01 -10.70
C LEU A 29 31.82 21.09 -12.23
N THR A 30 31.74 19.94 -12.90
CA THR A 30 31.84 19.83 -14.35
C THR A 30 30.49 19.90 -15.02
N SER A 31 30.41 20.51 -16.21
CA SER A 31 29.20 20.62 -17.01
C SER A 31 28.73 19.26 -17.53
N THR A 32 27.46 19.15 -17.91
CA THR A 32 26.90 17.94 -18.52
C THR A 32 27.62 17.57 -19.80
N ALA A 33 27.93 18.55 -20.65
CA ALA A 33 28.63 18.33 -21.89
C ALA A 33 30.05 17.73 -21.73
N GLU A 34 30.78 18.15 -20.69
CA GLU A 34 32.10 17.59 -20.38
C GLU A 34 32.02 16.18 -19.81
N LYS A 35 30.96 15.88 -19.04
CA LYS A 35 30.68 14.51 -18.55
C LYS A 35 30.37 13.58 -19.72
N GLU A 36 29.51 14.01 -20.62
CA GLU A 36 29.14 13.25 -21.84
C GLU A 36 30.34 13.02 -22.75
N ALA A 37 31.26 14.00 -22.88
CA ALA A 37 32.47 13.89 -23.72
C ALA A 37 33.39 12.73 -23.27
N ILE A 38 33.36 12.32 -22.01
CA ILE A 38 34.12 11.18 -21.50
C ILE A 38 33.24 9.93 -21.27
N GLY A 39 32.02 9.94 -21.81
CA GLY A 39 31.08 8.80 -21.74
C GLY A 39 30.35 8.65 -20.42
N ILE A 40 30.29 9.69 -19.60
CA ILE A 40 29.48 9.70 -18.39
C ILE A 40 28.07 10.23 -18.72
N THR A 41 27.05 9.45 -18.40
CA THR A 41 25.64 9.85 -18.50
C THR A 41 25.07 10.12 -17.11
N GLU A 42 24.34 11.22 -16.99
CA GLU A 42 23.53 11.47 -15.80
C GLU A 42 22.17 10.78 -15.97
N VAL A 43 21.92 9.79 -15.13
CA VAL A 43 20.64 9.07 -15.09
C VAL A 43 19.88 9.58 -13.87
N ALA A 44 18.63 9.94 -14.06
CA ALA A 44 17.75 10.27 -12.92
C ALA A 44 17.78 9.12 -11.93
N ASP A 45 17.85 9.43 -10.64
CA ASP A 45 17.68 8.41 -9.62
C ASP A 45 16.27 7.84 -9.77
N GLU A 46 16.19 6.55 -10.08
CA GLU A 46 14.90 5.87 -10.04
C GLU A 46 14.43 5.90 -8.58
N VAL A 47 13.53 6.83 -8.28
CA VAL A 47 12.81 6.81 -7.00
C VAL A 47 11.87 5.62 -7.09
N THR A 48 12.31 4.49 -6.60
CA THR A 48 11.49 3.29 -6.49
C THR A 48 10.44 3.56 -5.42
N HIS A 49 9.23 3.90 -5.86
CA HIS A 49 8.07 4.06 -5.00
C HIS A 49 7.50 2.69 -4.66
N TYR A 50 7.25 2.46 -3.39
CA TYR A 50 6.47 1.34 -2.92
C TYR A 50 5.36 1.86 -1.99
N ASP A 51 4.26 1.11 -1.89
CA ASP A 51 3.17 1.43 -0.98
C ASP A 51 3.48 0.84 0.40
N ASP A 52 3.76 1.68 1.36
CA ASP A 52 4.13 1.32 2.74
C ASP A 52 3.01 0.60 3.50
N ARG A 53 1.77 0.65 3.01
CA ARG A 53 0.66 -0.13 3.56
C ARG A 53 0.85 -1.63 3.33
N PHE A 54 1.53 -2.02 2.23
CA PHE A 54 1.67 -3.41 1.78
C PHE A 54 3.12 -3.92 1.78
N TYR A 55 4.10 -3.02 1.75
CA TYR A 55 5.52 -3.37 1.63
C TYR A 55 6.34 -2.70 2.73
N TRP A 56 7.43 -3.34 3.12
CA TRP A 56 8.47 -2.77 3.98
C TRP A 56 9.54 -2.01 3.19
N GLY A 57 9.60 -2.21 1.89
CA GLY A 57 10.56 -1.65 0.96
C GLY A 57 10.27 -2.17 -0.44
N VAL A 58 11.10 -1.76 -1.42
CA VAL A 58 11.01 -2.25 -2.79
C VAL A 58 11.17 -3.78 -2.78
N ASP A 59 10.25 -4.48 -3.42
CA ASP A 59 10.22 -5.94 -3.51
C ASP A 59 10.24 -6.69 -2.16
N ASN A 60 9.87 -6.02 -1.06
CA ASN A 60 9.77 -6.61 0.26
C ASN A 60 8.33 -6.54 0.80
N PRO A 61 7.44 -7.47 0.40
CA PRO A 61 6.04 -7.47 0.82
C PRO A 61 5.90 -7.80 2.31
N LYS A 62 4.91 -7.16 2.93
CA LYS A 62 4.50 -7.52 4.30
C LYS A 62 3.84 -8.90 4.31
N GLN A 63 3.86 -9.54 5.48
CA GLN A 63 3.23 -10.84 5.72
C GLN A 63 1.75 -10.83 5.32
N LEU A 64 1.35 -11.73 4.42
CA LEU A 64 -0.03 -11.80 3.92
C LEU A 64 -1.00 -12.43 4.92
N ASN A 65 -0.62 -13.58 5.46
CA ASN A 65 -1.43 -14.36 6.41
C ASN A 65 -0.98 -14.12 7.85
N ASP A 66 -1.83 -14.44 8.81
CA ASP A 66 -1.49 -14.41 10.22
C ASP A 66 -0.42 -15.45 10.53
N GLU A 67 0.53 -15.11 11.40
CA GLU A 67 1.62 -15.98 11.81
C GLU A 67 1.79 -15.97 13.33
N THR A 68 2.05 -17.14 13.91
CA THR A 68 2.41 -17.22 15.33
C THR A 68 3.92 -17.01 15.48
N VAL A 69 4.30 -15.91 16.13
CA VAL A 69 5.70 -15.57 16.38
C VAL A 69 6.05 -15.99 17.81
N THR A 70 7.13 -16.78 17.95
CA THR A 70 7.68 -17.16 19.25
C THR A 70 9.00 -16.40 19.46
N PRO A 71 9.05 -15.36 20.29
CA PRO A 71 10.28 -14.64 20.60
C PRO A 71 11.22 -15.51 21.43
N GLU A 72 12.53 -15.22 21.41
CA GLU A 72 13.55 -15.95 22.18
C GLU A 72 13.28 -15.92 23.69
N SER A 73 12.65 -14.85 24.17
CA SER A 73 12.22 -14.70 25.56
C SER A 73 10.80 -14.15 25.60
N GLY A 74 9.80 -15.02 25.73
CA GLY A 74 8.40 -14.58 25.85
C GLY A 74 7.40 -15.62 25.40
N GLU A 75 6.12 -15.32 25.64
CA GLU A 75 5.01 -16.15 25.21
C GLU A 75 4.76 -15.97 23.70
N PRO A 76 4.36 -17.04 22.97
CA PRO A 76 3.95 -16.93 21.58
C PRO A 76 2.79 -15.96 21.41
N TYR A 77 2.84 -15.11 20.41
CA TYR A 77 1.75 -14.21 20.06
C TYR A 77 1.40 -14.30 18.57
N LEU A 78 0.13 -14.00 18.26
CA LEU A 78 -0.38 -13.96 16.90
C LEU A 78 -0.06 -12.61 16.26
N GLN A 79 0.86 -12.62 15.28
CA GLN A 79 1.10 -11.46 14.41
C GLN A 79 0.08 -11.47 13.28
N LYS A 80 -0.77 -10.44 13.24
CA LYS A 80 -1.78 -10.30 12.18
C LYS A 80 -1.15 -9.93 10.86
N GLY A 81 -1.42 -10.72 9.83
CA GLY A 81 -1.06 -10.45 8.46
C GLY A 81 -1.97 -9.41 7.78
N LEU A 82 -1.64 -9.05 6.56
CA LEU A 82 -2.38 -8.05 5.78
C LEU A 82 -3.85 -8.43 5.58
N LYS A 83 -4.17 -9.72 5.37
CA LYS A 83 -5.57 -10.17 5.21
C LYS A 83 -6.42 -9.84 6.43
N SER A 84 -5.93 -10.13 7.62
CA SER A 84 -6.65 -9.83 8.87
C SER A 84 -6.78 -8.33 9.11
N GLN A 85 -5.73 -7.56 8.82
CA GLN A 85 -5.74 -6.10 8.97
C GLN A 85 -6.74 -5.45 8.01
N TRP A 86 -6.73 -5.82 6.73
CA TRP A 86 -7.66 -5.27 5.73
C TRP A 86 -9.09 -5.75 5.95
N THR A 87 -9.30 -6.99 6.39
CA THR A 87 -10.64 -7.47 6.79
C THR A 87 -11.20 -6.62 7.92
N ALA A 88 -10.40 -6.28 8.93
CA ALA A 88 -10.81 -5.41 10.02
C ALA A 88 -11.15 -4.00 9.51
N THR A 89 -10.34 -3.43 8.62
CA THR A 89 -10.57 -2.11 8.00
C THR A 89 -11.88 -2.08 7.20
N VAL A 90 -12.15 -3.09 6.40
CA VAL A 90 -13.39 -3.21 5.61
C VAL A 90 -14.62 -3.29 6.52
N LYS A 91 -14.55 -4.11 7.57
CA LYS A 91 -15.63 -4.22 8.57
C LYS A 91 -15.87 -2.92 9.34
N ASP A 92 -14.80 -2.22 9.71
CA ASP A 92 -14.90 -0.92 10.37
C ASP A 92 -15.55 0.14 9.45
N THR A 93 -15.19 0.14 8.16
CA THR A 93 -15.82 1.00 7.15
C THR A 93 -17.32 0.70 7.03
N ALA A 94 -17.70 -0.57 6.92
CA ALA A 94 -19.10 -0.97 6.87
C ALA A 94 -19.87 -0.55 8.14
N ASN A 95 -19.28 -0.73 9.32
CA ASN A 95 -19.88 -0.31 10.59
C ASN A 95 -20.11 1.21 10.63
N LYS A 96 -19.12 2.01 10.19
CA LYS A 96 -19.26 3.48 10.09
C LYS A 96 -20.40 3.88 9.17
N LEU A 97 -20.53 3.24 8.02
CA LEU A 97 -21.61 3.51 7.06
C LEU A 97 -22.97 3.12 7.63
N LEU A 98 -23.09 1.97 8.27
CA LEU A 98 -24.35 1.47 8.85
C LEU A 98 -24.81 2.28 10.08
N SER A 99 -23.86 2.75 10.90
CA SER A 99 -24.17 3.47 12.15
C SER A 99 -24.96 4.75 11.93
N THR A 100 -24.83 5.38 10.76
CA THR A 100 -25.56 6.59 10.40
C THR A 100 -27.09 6.37 10.35
N THR A 101 -27.52 5.12 10.17
CA THR A 101 -28.92 4.72 10.00
C THR A 101 -29.41 3.75 11.08
N ASP A 102 -28.58 3.37 12.07
CA ASP A 102 -28.94 2.42 13.12
C ASP A 102 -30.09 2.90 13.99
N TRP A 103 -30.19 4.20 14.22
CA TRP A 103 -31.31 4.79 14.95
C TRP A 103 -32.68 4.49 14.31
N MET A 104 -32.74 4.32 12.98
CA MET A 104 -33.99 3.95 12.29
C MET A 104 -34.39 2.51 12.59
N ILE A 105 -33.41 1.61 12.71
CA ILE A 105 -33.62 0.21 13.09
C ILE A 105 -34.11 0.13 14.54
N ILE A 106 -33.48 0.87 15.45
CA ILE A 106 -33.90 0.94 16.86
C ILE A 106 -35.31 1.50 16.96
N ARG A 107 -35.61 2.60 16.24
CA ARG A 107 -36.96 3.19 16.20
C ARG A 107 -38.03 2.21 15.70
N LYS A 108 -37.68 1.37 14.69
CA LYS A 108 -38.60 0.32 14.24
C LYS A 108 -38.85 -0.71 15.32
N ALA A 109 -37.80 -1.15 16.03
CA ALA A 109 -37.93 -2.14 17.09
C ALA A 109 -38.74 -1.62 18.28
N GLU A 110 -38.55 -0.36 18.70
CA GLU A 110 -39.19 0.22 19.89
C GLU A 110 -40.59 0.77 19.61
N ARG A 111 -40.82 1.35 18.44
CA ARG A 111 -42.04 2.12 18.12
C ARG A 111 -42.84 1.57 16.94
N ASN A 112 -42.38 0.48 16.33
CA ASN A 112 -42.95 -0.11 15.12
C ASN A 112 -43.14 0.88 13.96
N VAL A 113 -42.20 1.86 13.84
CA VAL A 113 -42.15 2.80 12.71
C VAL A 113 -41.27 2.20 11.63
N ASP A 114 -41.82 2.04 10.44
CA ASP A 114 -41.09 1.40 9.34
C ASP A 114 -39.83 2.16 8.92
N VAL A 115 -38.79 1.40 8.59
CA VAL A 115 -37.55 1.93 7.98
C VAL A 115 -37.84 2.26 6.51
N PRO A 116 -37.47 3.45 6.02
CA PRO A 116 -37.63 3.78 4.60
C PRO A 116 -36.98 2.74 3.70
N THR A 117 -37.62 2.43 2.58
CA THR A 117 -37.13 1.43 1.62
C THR A 117 -35.73 1.77 1.11
N GLU A 118 -35.44 3.05 0.86
CA GLU A 118 -34.13 3.54 0.42
C GLU A 118 -33.04 3.22 1.45
N THR A 119 -33.33 3.46 2.74
CA THR A 119 -32.41 3.11 3.84
C THR A 119 -32.18 1.60 3.90
N THR A 120 -33.22 0.79 3.73
CA THR A 120 -33.10 -0.68 3.73
C THR A 120 -32.21 -1.14 2.56
N THR A 121 -32.44 -0.60 1.36
CA THR A 121 -31.66 -0.90 0.15
C THR A 121 -30.19 -0.49 0.32
N TYR A 122 -29.94 0.71 0.85
CA TYR A 122 -28.59 1.18 1.16
C TYR A 122 -27.86 0.26 2.13
N ARG A 123 -28.50 -0.10 3.24
CA ARG A 123 -27.90 -1.00 4.24
C ARG A 123 -27.60 -2.37 3.68
N GLN A 124 -28.48 -2.93 2.85
CA GLN A 124 -28.23 -4.20 2.18
C GLN A 124 -27.04 -4.12 1.23
N ALA A 125 -26.89 -3.03 0.48
CA ALA A 125 -25.77 -2.82 -0.40
C ALA A 125 -24.45 -2.68 0.36
N VAL A 126 -24.41 -1.98 1.51
CA VAL A 126 -23.22 -1.91 2.39
C VAL A 126 -22.83 -3.30 2.89
N ILE A 127 -23.78 -4.10 3.35
CA ILE A 127 -23.53 -5.47 3.85
C ILE A 127 -23.04 -6.37 2.73
N ALA A 128 -23.61 -6.27 1.54
CA ALA A 128 -23.20 -7.07 0.38
C ALA A 128 -21.77 -6.74 -0.05
N GLU A 129 -21.42 -5.45 -0.13
CA GLU A 129 -20.05 -5.03 -0.48
C GLU A 129 -19.04 -5.46 0.59
N CYS A 130 -19.36 -5.29 1.88
CA CYS A 130 -18.53 -5.79 2.95
C CYS A 130 -18.26 -7.29 2.82
N SER A 131 -19.29 -8.09 2.57
CA SER A 131 -19.18 -9.54 2.42
C SER A 131 -18.34 -9.91 1.19
N ARG A 132 -18.55 -9.23 0.05
CA ARG A 132 -17.76 -9.41 -1.18
C ARG A 132 -16.28 -9.16 -0.93
N LEU A 133 -15.96 -8.03 -0.29
CA LEU A 133 -14.58 -7.65 0.01
C LEU A 133 -13.91 -8.63 0.98
N VAL A 134 -14.59 -9.03 2.06
CA VAL A 134 -14.04 -10.00 3.03
C VAL A 134 -13.73 -11.34 2.36
N MET A 135 -14.61 -11.84 1.49
CA MET A 135 -14.36 -13.06 0.73
C MET A 135 -13.19 -12.91 -0.24
N ALA A 136 -13.12 -11.81 -0.99
CA ALA A 136 -12.06 -11.55 -1.95
C ALA A 136 -10.70 -11.37 -1.27
N ILE A 137 -10.62 -10.67 -0.12
CA ILE A 137 -9.42 -10.56 0.72
C ILE A 137 -8.96 -11.95 1.18
N GLY A 138 -9.88 -12.77 1.67
CA GLY A 138 -9.57 -14.14 2.08
C GLY A 138 -9.00 -15.01 0.97
N ALA A 139 -9.51 -14.85 -0.26
CA ALA A 139 -9.10 -15.59 -1.44
C ALA A 139 -7.80 -15.06 -2.10
N SER A 140 -7.29 -13.90 -1.73
CA SER A 140 -6.06 -13.35 -2.30
C SER A 140 -4.88 -14.28 -2.02
N GLU A 141 -4.11 -14.65 -3.04
CA GLU A 141 -2.97 -15.56 -2.89
C GLU A 141 -1.66 -14.83 -2.60
N ASP A 142 -1.57 -13.57 -3.01
CA ASP A 142 -0.38 -12.72 -2.82
C ASP A 142 -0.75 -11.27 -2.51
N VAL A 143 0.25 -10.45 -2.23
CA VAL A 143 0.07 -9.03 -1.92
C VAL A 143 -0.45 -8.22 -3.10
N PRO A 144 0.01 -8.39 -4.35
CA PRO A 144 -0.59 -7.75 -5.52
C PRO A 144 -2.08 -8.04 -5.71
N ALA A 145 -2.52 -9.29 -5.53
CA ALA A 145 -3.93 -9.66 -5.59
C ALA A 145 -4.74 -8.98 -4.47
N LEU A 146 -4.21 -8.91 -3.25
CA LEU A 146 -4.82 -8.17 -2.16
C LEU A 146 -4.95 -6.67 -2.48
N ILE A 147 -3.92 -6.05 -3.04
CA ILE A 147 -3.95 -4.63 -3.46
C ILE A 147 -5.07 -4.40 -4.47
N ALA A 148 -5.20 -5.26 -5.48
CA ALA A 148 -6.26 -5.16 -6.48
C ALA A 148 -7.65 -5.17 -5.84
N VAL A 149 -7.89 -6.04 -4.85
CA VAL A 149 -9.16 -6.11 -4.12
C VAL A 149 -9.43 -4.85 -3.32
N VAL A 150 -8.46 -4.38 -2.52
CA VAL A 150 -8.69 -3.27 -1.59
C VAL A 150 -8.68 -1.90 -2.27
N THR A 151 -8.18 -1.78 -3.49
CA THR A 151 -8.26 -0.55 -4.30
C THR A 151 -9.52 -0.44 -5.13
N THR A 152 -10.30 -1.54 -5.29
CA THR A 152 -11.55 -1.60 -6.05
C THR A 152 -12.78 -1.71 -5.16
N GLN A 153 -12.84 -0.96 -4.06
CA GLN A 153 -13.99 -0.93 -3.15
C GLN A 153 -15.11 -0.07 -3.74
N GLU A 154 -16.33 -0.61 -3.77
CA GLU A 154 -17.50 0.05 -4.33
C GLU A 154 -18.59 0.28 -3.26
N TRP A 155 -18.26 1.13 -2.28
CA TRP A 155 -19.21 1.46 -1.22
C TRP A 155 -20.38 2.29 -1.75
N PRO A 156 -21.63 1.92 -1.40
CA PRO A 156 -22.80 2.69 -1.81
C PRO A 156 -22.76 4.08 -1.14
N ARG A 157 -23.21 5.08 -1.89
CA ARG A 157 -23.37 6.43 -1.36
C ARG A 157 -24.67 6.52 -0.56
N ASN A 158 -24.59 7.13 0.62
CA ASN A 158 -25.76 7.45 1.38
C ASN A 158 -26.48 8.65 0.71
N GLY A 159 -27.61 8.39 0.08
CA GLY A 159 -28.44 9.42 -0.58
C GLY A 159 -29.51 10.04 0.33
N ILE A 160 -29.39 9.81 1.65
CA ILE A 160 -30.36 10.23 2.66
C ILE A 160 -29.90 11.53 3.31
#